data_d0d665b5dc651e53523a75598fcd9bc4
#
_entry.id   d0d665b5dc651e53523a75598fcd9bc4
#
_cell.length_a   1.000
_cell.length_b   1.000
_cell.length_c   1.000
_cell.angle_alpha   90.00
_cell.angle_beta   90.00
_cell.angle_gamma   90.00
#
_symmetry.space_group_name_H-M   'P 1'
#
loop_
_entity.id
_entity.type
_entity.pdbx_description
1 polymer ?
#
loop_
_entity_poly.entity_id
_entity_poly.type
_entity_poly.pdbx_seq_one_letter_code
_entity_poly.pdbx_strand_id
1 'polypeptide(L)'
;MVALAITMLGAARAGAEEAPAAGPAPEAAAAPAPVTVAVATETAPITLAQAKPAAAPAPAATAVATPPPPVASPAPPPPPYSLPWQLRPVVAANVIRSDSTVAFYENAAGVSGSTVATMLLGSYKVTPYLAPLVRLGFVQNSAPGAAPDGTSFINPIVGATYARPVGPIRLAGFLAGTVPIGQGSTGTAMNSGAVGANSAGILARSGMDNAMYAVNYFTVIGGIAAAYVAHGFTAQVEATVLQLTRVRTSTGDSSRTNSTAGMHLGYFLIPQLSLGGELRYQRWLSDAAPVKANPVNRETVTLAIGPRAHFKLGKNWFRPGISYARGLDKPLTTASYNMVQVDLPFAF
;
A
#
# COMPACT_ATOMS: atom_id res chain seq x y z
N MET A 1 -21.86 -19.70 3.49
CA MET A 1 -20.65 -20.11 2.76
C MET A 1 -20.98 -19.97 1.27
N VAL A 2 -20.58 -18.88 0.65
CA VAL A 2 -20.81 -18.64 -0.80
C VAL A 2 -19.41 -18.66 -1.43
N ALA A 3 -19.11 -19.70 -2.18
CA ALA A 3 -17.89 -19.84 -2.96
C ALA A 3 -18.11 -19.10 -4.29
N LEU A 4 -17.35 -18.03 -4.51
CA LEU A 4 -17.29 -17.36 -5.80
C LEU A 4 -16.19 -18.03 -6.63
N ALA A 5 -16.57 -18.94 -7.50
CA ALA A 5 -15.68 -19.56 -8.48
C ALA A 5 -15.49 -18.62 -9.67
N ILE A 6 -14.28 -18.10 -9.85
CA ILE A 6 -13.87 -17.40 -11.08
C ILE A 6 -13.26 -18.45 -12.00
N THR A 7 -14.00 -18.82 -13.04
CA THR A 7 -13.56 -19.74 -14.09
C THR A 7 -12.60 -19.01 -15.04
N MET A 8 -11.34 -19.44 -15.08
CA MET A 8 -10.34 -18.99 -16.05
C MET A 8 -10.54 -19.75 -17.37
N LEU A 9 -10.87 -19.04 -18.44
CA LEU A 9 -10.84 -19.60 -19.81
C LEU A 9 -9.45 -19.27 -20.40
N GLY A 10 -8.59 -20.28 -20.51
CA GLY A 10 -7.32 -20.19 -21.22
C GLY A 10 -7.48 -20.63 -22.67
N ALA A 11 -7.05 -19.80 -23.62
CA ALA A 11 -6.83 -20.20 -25.00
C ALA A 11 -5.37 -20.06 -25.33
N ALA A 12 -4.67 -21.20 -25.47
CA ALA A 12 -3.31 -21.28 -25.99
C ALA A 12 -3.33 -21.22 -27.51
N ARG A 13 -2.47 -20.41 -28.12
CA ARG A 13 -2.12 -20.51 -29.54
C ARG A 13 -0.59 -20.44 -29.68
N ALA A 14 -0.02 -21.51 -30.16
CA ALA A 14 1.39 -21.64 -30.48
C ALA A 14 1.68 -20.97 -31.84
N GLY A 15 2.77 -20.22 -31.88
CA GLY A 15 3.40 -19.74 -33.12
C GLY A 15 4.91 -19.66 -32.87
N ALA A 16 5.66 -20.48 -33.62
CA ALA A 16 7.13 -20.48 -33.63
C ALA A 16 7.63 -19.44 -34.63
N GLU A 17 8.61 -18.63 -34.24
CA GLU A 17 9.44 -17.85 -35.18
C GLU A 17 10.87 -17.69 -34.64
N GLU A 18 11.78 -17.66 -35.58
CA GLU A 18 13.20 -17.97 -35.61
C GLU A 18 14.09 -16.87 -34.95
N ALA A 19 15.20 -17.25 -34.36
CA ALA A 19 16.10 -16.39 -33.58
C ALA A 19 17.19 -15.76 -34.45
N PRO A 20 17.57 -14.50 -34.28
CA PRO A 20 18.80 -13.93 -34.84
C PRO A 20 19.99 -14.01 -33.87
N ALA A 21 21.17 -14.06 -34.45
CA ALA A 21 22.47 -14.42 -33.92
C ALA A 21 23.03 -13.52 -32.80
N ALA A 22 23.87 -14.15 -31.97
CA ALA A 22 24.57 -13.57 -30.81
C ALA A 22 25.70 -12.61 -31.22
N GLY A 23 25.77 -11.45 -30.59
CA GLY A 23 26.90 -10.51 -30.57
C GLY A 23 27.78 -10.71 -29.32
N PRO A 24 29.04 -10.20 -29.33
CA PRO A 24 30.07 -10.55 -28.37
C PRO A 24 29.86 -9.98 -26.96
N ALA A 25 30.35 -10.72 -25.95
CA ALA A 25 30.28 -10.42 -24.54
C ALA A 25 31.14 -9.22 -24.13
N PRO A 26 30.70 -8.36 -23.19
CA PRO A 26 31.54 -7.34 -22.58
C PRO A 26 32.33 -7.87 -21.37
N GLU A 27 33.51 -7.32 -21.22
CA GLU A 27 34.55 -7.55 -20.25
C GLU A 27 34.13 -7.32 -18.79
N ALA A 28 34.63 -8.16 -17.89
CA ALA A 28 34.32 -8.14 -16.48
C ALA A 28 34.99 -6.99 -15.74
N ALA A 29 34.24 -6.12 -15.11
CA ALA A 29 34.71 -5.07 -14.19
C ALA A 29 34.91 -5.62 -12.78
N ALA A 30 36.01 -5.24 -12.13
CA ALA A 30 36.47 -5.67 -10.82
C ALA A 30 35.49 -5.31 -9.69
N ALA A 31 35.39 -6.20 -8.69
CA ALA A 31 34.57 -6.04 -7.50
C ALA A 31 35.16 -5.00 -6.52
N PRO A 32 34.35 -4.15 -5.87
CA PRO A 32 34.81 -3.26 -4.82
C PRO A 32 35.03 -3.99 -3.49
N ALA A 33 36.02 -3.52 -2.73
CA ALA A 33 36.42 -4.06 -1.44
C ALA A 33 35.35 -3.88 -0.34
N PRO A 34 35.33 -4.73 0.70
CA PRO A 34 34.35 -4.68 1.78
C PRO A 34 34.62 -3.49 2.71
N VAL A 35 33.55 -2.73 3.01
CA VAL A 35 33.55 -1.66 4.02
C VAL A 35 33.25 -2.28 5.37
N THR A 36 34.21 -2.20 6.29
CA THR A 36 34.07 -2.63 7.67
C THR A 36 33.41 -1.50 8.48
N VAL A 37 32.21 -1.70 9.00
CA VAL A 37 31.53 -0.78 9.92
C VAL A 37 31.87 -1.18 11.33
N ALA A 38 32.60 -0.35 12.06
CA ALA A 38 32.86 -0.51 13.49
C ALA A 38 31.61 -0.09 14.30
N VAL A 39 31.04 -1.02 15.04
CA VAL A 39 29.97 -0.75 16.01
C VAL A 39 30.61 -0.41 17.35
N ALA A 40 30.52 0.84 17.79
CA ALA A 40 30.89 1.27 19.13
C ALA A 40 29.78 0.91 20.11
N THR A 41 30.07 0.01 21.03
CA THR A 41 29.17 -0.36 22.14
C THR A 41 29.53 0.51 23.34
N GLU A 42 28.75 1.54 23.62
CA GLU A 42 28.88 2.37 24.83
C GLU A 42 27.90 1.81 25.89
N THR A 43 28.47 1.20 26.93
CA THR A 43 27.73 0.64 28.06
C THR A 43 27.78 1.69 29.22
N ALA A 44 26.66 2.37 29.46
CA ALA A 44 26.50 3.22 30.64
C ALA A 44 26.16 2.38 31.89
N PRO A 45 26.77 2.67 33.06
CA PRO A 45 26.48 1.93 34.28
C PRO A 45 25.12 2.32 34.88
N ILE A 46 24.29 1.32 35.18
CA ILE A 46 23.03 1.47 35.90
C ILE A 46 23.33 1.61 37.37
N THR A 47 23.13 2.79 37.97
CA THR A 47 23.21 3.05 39.39
C THR A 47 21.91 2.60 40.06
N LEU A 48 21.98 1.54 40.87
CA LEU A 48 20.88 1.07 41.73
C LEU A 48 20.69 2.03 42.89
N ALA A 49 19.55 2.73 42.94
CA ALA A 49 19.15 3.53 44.08
C ALA A 49 18.79 2.63 45.30
N GLN A 50 19.49 2.88 46.40
CA GLN A 50 19.26 2.19 47.67
C GLN A 50 17.91 2.58 48.28
N ALA A 51 17.10 1.60 48.64
CA ALA A 51 15.83 1.78 49.29
C ALA A 51 15.99 2.29 50.73
N LYS A 52 15.27 3.35 51.07
CA LYS A 52 15.16 3.92 52.42
C LYS A 52 14.32 3.02 53.32
N PRO A 53 14.71 2.77 54.58
CA PRO A 53 13.92 1.91 55.48
C PRO A 53 12.54 2.49 55.81
N ALA A 54 11.54 1.62 55.87
CA ALA A 54 10.18 1.95 56.17
C ALA A 54 10.00 2.43 57.62
N ALA A 55 9.28 3.53 57.81
CA ALA A 55 8.84 4.01 59.11
C ALA A 55 7.68 3.17 59.67
N ALA A 56 7.63 2.99 61.01
CA ALA A 56 6.67 2.20 61.73
C ALA A 56 5.22 2.71 61.52
N PRO A 57 4.20 1.79 61.56
CA PRO A 57 2.82 2.15 61.31
C PRO A 57 2.20 2.97 62.42
N ALA A 58 1.55 4.08 62.07
CA ALA A 58 0.72 4.89 62.93
C ALA A 58 -0.63 4.19 63.21
N PRO A 59 -1.28 4.43 64.36
CA PRO A 59 -2.52 3.77 64.73
C PRO A 59 -3.67 4.06 63.75
N ALA A 60 -4.45 3.03 63.46
CA ALA A 60 -5.54 3.04 62.51
C ALA A 60 -6.64 4.06 62.90
N ALA A 61 -6.78 5.12 62.13
CA ALA A 61 -7.95 5.98 62.16
C ALA A 61 -9.14 5.22 61.53
N THR A 62 -10.27 5.18 62.21
CA THR A 62 -11.54 4.60 61.78
C THR A 62 -11.95 5.22 60.45
N ALA A 63 -11.86 4.46 59.38
CA ALA A 63 -12.21 4.92 58.03
C ALA A 63 -13.73 5.16 57.96
N VAL A 64 -14.13 6.40 57.81
CA VAL A 64 -15.48 6.76 57.37
C VAL A 64 -15.61 6.24 55.93
N ALA A 65 -16.60 5.35 55.70
CA ALA A 65 -16.86 4.77 54.40
C ALA A 65 -17.17 5.89 53.37
N THR A 66 -16.21 6.15 52.51
CA THR A 66 -16.40 7.06 51.38
C THR A 66 -17.43 6.45 50.44
N PRO A 67 -18.49 7.17 49.99
CA PRO A 67 -19.46 6.63 49.04
C PRO A 67 -18.69 6.19 47.76
N PRO A 68 -19.14 5.05 47.15
CA PRO A 68 -18.48 4.56 45.94
C PRO A 68 -18.48 5.65 44.86
N PRO A 69 -17.35 5.82 44.11
CA PRO A 69 -17.30 6.82 43.06
C PRO A 69 -18.39 6.54 42.01
N PRO A 70 -19.03 7.60 41.47
CA PRO A 70 -20.10 7.43 40.49
C PRO A 70 -19.57 6.57 39.34
N VAL A 71 -20.32 5.51 38.99
CA VAL A 71 -19.98 4.63 37.87
C VAL A 71 -19.92 5.49 36.60
N ALA A 72 -18.71 5.65 36.03
CA ALA A 72 -18.51 6.42 34.82
C ALA A 72 -19.42 5.85 33.73
N SER A 73 -20.27 6.67 33.15
CA SER A 73 -21.08 6.30 32.00
C SER A 73 -20.19 5.74 30.88
N PRO A 74 -20.58 4.64 30.23
CA PRO A 74 -19.79 4.09 29.11
C PRO A 74 -19.51 5.18 28.09
N ALA A 75 -18.25 5.31 27.68
CA ALA A 75 -17.86 6.27 26.65
C ALA A 75 -18.69 6.00 25.37
N PRO A 76 -19.19 7.05 24.70
CA PRO A 76 -19.95 6.87 23.47
C PRO A 76 -19.10 6.10 22.43
N PRO A 77 -19.73 5.24 21.62
CA PRO A 77 -19.01 4.48 20.62
C PRO A 77 -18.29 5.45 19.66
N PRO A 78 -17.06 5.12 19.22
CA PRO A 78 -16.31 5.98 18.31
C PRO A 78 -17.11 6.19 17.01
N PRO A 79 -17.04 7.41 16.42
CA PRO A 79 -17.78 7.71 15.21
C PRO A 79 -17.38 6.77 14.06
N PRO A 80 -18.33 6.40 13.19
CA PRO A 80 -18.07 5.51 12.08
C PRO A 80 -17.04 6.14 11.12
N TYR A 81 -16.09 5.33 10.65
CA TYR A 81 -15.00 5.73 9.76
C TYR A 81 -15.18 5.08 8.39
N SER A 82 -15.38 5.90 7.35
CA SER A 82 -15.41 5.45 5.95
C SER A 82 -13.97 5.15 5.49
N LEU A 83 -13.73 3.89 5.12
CA LEU A 83 -12.39 3.43 4.70
C LEU A 83 -12.09 3.86 3.26
N PRO A 84 -10.89 4.35 2.97
CA PRO A 84 -10.42 4.58 1.60
C PRO A 84 -10.18 3.26 0.86
N TRP A 85 -10.10 3.31 -0.50
CA TRP A 85 -9.81 2.14 -1.33
C TRP A 85 -8.31 1.86 -1.46
N GLN A 86 -7.49 2.88 -1.78
CA GLN A 86 -6.03 2.68 -1.94
C GLN A 86 -5.22 3.42 -0.89
N LEU A 87 -5.71 4.56 -0.37
CA LEU A 87 -5.04 5.25 0.73
C LEU A 87 -5.00 4.38 1.99
N ARG A 88 -4.03 4.63 2.85
CA ARG A 88 -3.87 3.87 4.09
C ARG A 88 -4.89 4.33 5.11
N PRO A 89 -5.62 3.42 5.78
CA PRO A 89 -6.49 3.79 6.88
C PRO A 89 -5.73 4.46 8.02
N VAL A 90 -6.26 5.56 8.56
CA VAL A 90 -5.68 6.29 9.70
C VAL A 90 -6.11 5.62 11.01
N VAL A 91 -5.75 4.34 11.15
CA VAL A 91 -6.10 3.50 12.32
C VAL A 91 -5.09 2.36 12.47
N ALA A 92 -4.70 2.08 13.72
CA ALA A 92 -4.00 0.82 14.05
C ALA A 92 -5.06 -0.26 14.33
N ALA A 93 -5.09 -1.32 13.52
CA ALA A 93 -6.14 -2.35 13.58
C ALA A 93 -5.59 -3.74 13.26
N ASN A 94 -6.27 -4.76 13.80
CA ASN A 94 -6.15 -6.12 13.32
C ASN A 94 -6.99 -6.24 12.04
N VAL A 95 -6.34 -6.45 10.90
CA VAL A 95 -7.05 -6.51 9.61
C VAL A 95 -6.37 -7.47 8.65
N ILE A 96 -7.18 -8.23 7.93
CA ILE A 96 -6.81 -8.88 6.68
C ILE A 96 -7.63 -8.19 5.59
N ARG A 97 -6.97 -7.77 4.51
CA ARG A 97 -7.60 -7.03 3.42
C ARG A 97 -7.14 -7.58 2.08
N SER A 98 -8.09 -7.91 1.21
CA SER A 98 -7.86 -8.13 -0.21
C SER A 98 -8.37 -6.91 -0.98
N ASP A 99 -7.52 -6.35 -1.83
CA ASP A 99 -7.78 -5.14 -2.62
C ASP A 99 -7.36 -5.44 -4.06
N SER A 100 -8.33 -5.55 -4.96
CA SER A 100 -8.13 -5.89 -6.36
C SER A 100 -8.61 -4.77 -7.26
N THR A 101 -7.81 -4.45 -8.27
CA THR A 101 -8.17 -3.51 -9.33
C THR A 101 -8.18 -4.24 -10.66
N VAL A 102 -9.26 -4.13 -11.42
CA VAL A 102 -9.34 -4.52 -12.83
C VAL A 102 -9.29 -3.23 -13.64
N ALA A 103 -8.24 -3.05 -14.44
CA ALA A 103 -8.08 -1.91 -15.32
C ALA A 103 -8.29 -2.33 -16.77
N PHE A 104 -9.01 -1.52 -17.53
CA PHE A 104 -9.17 -1.61 -18.98
C PHE A 104 -8.48 -0.42 -19.61
N TYR A 105 -7.72 -0.63 -20.66
CA TYR A 105 -6.96 0.41 -21.34
C TYR A 105 -6.77 0.10 -22.83
N GLU A 106 -6.29 1.09 -23.57
CA GLU A 106 -6.01 0.97 -25.01
C GLU A 106 -4.57 1.39 -25.30
N ASN A 107 -3.94 0.73 -26.25
CA ASN A 107 -2.67 1.19 -26.79
C ASN A 107 -2.88 2.34 -27.81
N ALA A 108 -1.80 2.90 -28.33
CA ALA A 108 -1.86 3.99 -29.30
C ALA A 108 -2.58 3.64 -30.62
N ALA A 109 -2.73 2.35 -30.93
CA ALA A 109 -3.47 1.86 -32.09
C ALA A 109 -4.96 1.58 -31.79
N GLY A 110 -5.46 1.89 -30.57
CA GLY A 110 -6.85 1.64 -30.15
C GLY A 110 -7.12 0.16 -29.83
N VAL A 111 -6.08 -0.67 -29.70
CA VAL A 111 -6.27 -2.08 -29.31
C VAL A 111 -6.39 -2.19 -27.81
N SER A 112 -7.44 -2.84 -27.33
CA SER A 112 -7.73 -2.98 -25.90
C SER A 112 -6.82 -3.97 -25.20
N GLY A 113 -6.47 -3.68 -23.96
CA GLY A 113 -5.79 -4.54 -23.00
C GLY A 113 -6.48 -4.50 -21.64
N SER A 114 -6.12 -5.41 -20.75
CA SER A 114 -6.63 -5.42 -19.38
C SER A 114 -5.58 -5.85 -18.38
N THR A 115 -5.67 -5.31 -17.16
CA THR A 115 -4.76 -5.67 -16.07
C THR A 115 -5.57 -5.94 -14.79
N VAL A 116 -5.26 -7.04 -14.12
CA VAL A 116 -5.77 -7.34 -12.77
C VAL A 116 -4.59 -7.22 -11.80
N ALA A 117 -4.69 -6.30 -10.84
CA ALA A 117 -3.72 -6.14 -9.77
C ALA A 117 -4.38 -6.42 -8.42
N THR A 118 -3.93 -7.45 -7.71
CA THR A 118 -4.47 -7.87 -6.42
C THR A 118 -3.43 -7.68 -5.33
N MET A 119 -3.80 -6.98 -4.26
CA MET A 119 -3.01 -6.74 -3.07
C MET A 119 -3.62 -7.45 -1.86
N LEU A 120 -2.82 -8.16 -1.11
CA LEU A 120 -3.19 -8.80 0.15
C LEU A 120 -2.44 -8.10 1.28
N LEU A 121 -3.14 -7.61 2.28
CA LEU A 121 -2.57 -6.94 3.45
C LEU A 121 -2.98 -7.68 4.71
N GLY A 122 -2.00 -7.97 5.55
CA GLY A 122 -2.19 -8.40 6.94
C GLY A 122 -1.61 -7.35 7.87
N SER A 123 -2.37 -6.95 8.88
CA SER A 123 -1.92 -6.03 9.94
C SER A 123 -2.39 -6.51 11.29
N TYR A 124 -1.53 -6.40 12.31
CA TYR A 124 -1.81 -6.80 13.67
C TYR A 124 -1.47 -5.70 14.66
N LYS A 125 -2.45 -5.30 15.46
CA LYS A 125 -2.30 -4.24 16.47
C LYS A 125 -1.57 -4.75 17.70
N VAL A 126 -0.30 -4.36 17.89
CA VAL A 126 0.56 -4.77 19.02
C VAL A 126 0.44 -3.81 20.21
N THR A 127 0.04 -2.54 19.97
CA THR A 127 -0.35 -1.57 21.00
C THR A 127 -1.63 -0.84 20.55
N PRO A 128 -2.30 -0.04 21.40
CA PRO A 128 -3.45 0.75 20.96
C PRO A 128 -3.22 1.63 19.73
N TYR A 129 -1.96 1.97 19.44
CA TYR A 129 -1.59 2.93 18.39
C TYR A 129 -0.65 2.36 17.32
N LEU A 130 -0.03 1.20 17.54
CA LEU A 130 0.97 0.63 16.63
C LEU A 130 0.49 -0.70 16.03
N ALA A 131 0.55 -0.80 14.73
CA ALA A 131 0.22 -2.01 13.98
C ALA A 131 1.30 -2.31 12.91
N PRO A 132 2.18 -3.31 13.13
CA PRO A 132 2.98 -3.90 12.07
C PRO A 132 2.08 -4.47 10.99
N LEU A 133 2.61 -4.48 9.75
CA LEU A 133 1.89 -4.97 8.58
C LEU A 133 2.82 -5.63 7.56
N VAL A 134 2.22 -6.53 6.78
CA VAL A 134 2.81 -7.10 5.57
C VAL A 134 1.83 -6.92 4.43
N ARG A 135 2.33 -6.57 3.24
CA ARG A 135 1.54 -6.47 2.02
C ARG A 135 2.20 -7.26 0.90
N LEU A 136 1.44 -8.12 0.25
CA LEU A 136 1.83 -8.92 -0.91
C LEU A 136 1.08 -8.41 -2.12
N GLY A 137 1.61 -8.63 -3.32
CA GLY A 137 0.93 -8.20 -4.54
C GLY A 137 1.18 -9.14 -5.71
N PHE A 138 0.14 -9.31 -6.52
CA PHE A 138 0.13 -10.10 -7.76
C PHE A 138 -0.48 -9.26 -8.87
N VAL A 139 0.06 -9.38 -10.05
CA VAL A 139 -0.49 -8.71 -11.23
C VAL A 139 -0.56 -9.68 -12.40
N GLN A 140 -1.66 -9.60 -13.14
CA GLN A 140 -1.87 -10.29 -14.40
C GLN A 140 -2.23 -9.26 -15.45
N ASN A 141 -1.61 -9.32 -16.61
CA ASN A 141 -1.85 -8.41 -17.72
C ASN A 141 -2.14 -9.21 -18.99
N SER A 142 -3.27 -8.90 -19.64
CA SER A 142 -3.56 -9.26 -21.00
C SER A 142 -3.21 -8.07 -21.88
N ALA A 143 -2.07 -8.18 -22.55
CA ALA A 143 -1.48 -7.08 -23.28
C ALA A 143 -2.22 -6.79 -24.59
N PRO A 144 -2.31 -5.52 -25.05
CA PRO A 144 -2.95 -5.20 -26.31
C PRO A 144 -2.08 -5.62 -27.50
N GLY A 145 -2.68 -6.24 -28.50
CA GLY A 145 -2.04 -6.62 -29.77
C GLY A 145 -1.09 -7.82 -29.63
N ALA A 146 0.10 -7.73 -30.24
CA ALA A 146 1.09 -8.80 -30.26
C ALA A 146 2.03 -8.82 -29.04
N ALA A 147 1.87 -7.89 -28.08
CA ALA A 147 2.67 -7.88 -26.88
C ALA A 147 2.34 -9.11 -26.00
N PRO A 148 3.33 -9.72 -25.31
CA PRO A 148 3.09 -10.92 -24.53
C PRO A 148 2.25 -10.63 -23.31
N ASP A 149 1.26 -11.47 -23.05
CA ASP A 149 0.56 -11.56 -21.78
C ASP A 149 1.52 -11.97 -20.67
N GLY A 150 1.21 -11.60 -19.43
CA GLY A 150 2.07 -11.98 -18.32
C GLY A 150 1.44 -11.89 -16.96
N THR A 151 2.09 -12.59 -16.04
CA THR A 151 1.80 -12.51 -14.61
C THR A 151 3.08 -12.17 -13.86
N SER A 152 2.94 -11.48 -12.74
CA SER A 152 4.07 -11.15 -11.88
C SER A 152 3.66 -11.16 -10.41
N PHE A 153 4.52 -11.73 -9.56
CA PHE A 153 4.56 -11.44 -8.15
C PHE A 153 5.45 -10.21 -7.94
N ILE A 154 4.94 -9.19 -7.28
CA ILE A 154 5.65 -7.93 -7.05
C ILE A 154 6.30 -7.90 -5.67
N ASN A 155 7.18 -6.94 -5.41
CA ASN A 155 7.90 -6.85 -4.13
C ASN A 155 6.96 -6.77 -2.94
N PRO A 156 7.06 -7.66 -1.95
CA PRO A 156 6.36 -7.49 -0.67
C PRO A 156 6.79 -6.23 0.06
N ILE A 157 5.86 -5.67 0.83
CA ILE A 157 6.13 -4.59 1.78
C ILE A 157 6.04 -5.15 3.20
N VAL A 158 7.01 -4.78 4.05
CA VAL A 158 6.98 -4.99 5.50
C VAL A 158 7.13 -3.64 6.17
N GLY A 159 6.28 -3.34 7.14
CA GLY A 159 6.30 -2.04 7.81
C GLY A 159 5.38 -1.96 9.01
N ALA A 160 5.11 -0.73 9.44
CA ALA A 160 4.19 -0.46 10.54
C ALA A 160 3.46 0.87 10.33
N THR A 161 2.25 0.93 10.88
CA THR A 161 1.47 2.15 11.01
C THR A 161 1.37 2.52 12.49
N TYR A 162 1.71 3.75 12.83
CA TYR A 162 1.38 4.36 14.11
C TYR A 162 0.21 5.31 13.90
N ALA A 163 -0.92 5.10 14.59
CA ALA A 163 -2.11 5.93 14.45
C ALA A 163 -2.70 6.29 15.81
N ARG A 164 -2.97 7.59 16.01
CA ARG A 164 -3.50 8.13 17.27
C ARG A 164 -4.72 9.02 17.04
N PRO A 165 -5.85 8.77 17.72
CA PRO A 165 -6.98 9.69 17.75
C PRO A 165 -6.70 10.87 18.67
N VAL A 166 -7.09 12.07 18.24
CA VAL A 166 -7.06 13.33 19.01
C VAL A 166 -8.40 14.03 18.81
N GLY A 167 -9.39 13.72 19.64
CA GLY A 167 -10.78 14.15 19.43
C GLY A 167 -11.34 13.59 18.12
N PRO A 168 -11.94 14.43 17.25
CA PRO A 168 -12.44 14.00 15.96
C PRO A 168 -11.34 13.80 14.89
N ILE A 169 -10.12 14.22 15.19
CA ILE A 169 -8.96 14.08 14.30
C ILE A 169 -8.25 12.76 14.59
N ARG A 170 -7.82 12.08 13.55
CA ARG A 170 -6.93 10.92 13.63
C ARG A 170 -5.65 11.27 12.88
N LEU A 171 -4.50 11.01 13.50
CA LEU A 171 -3.19 11.23 12.90
C LEU A 171 -2.49 9.88 12.74
N ALA A 172 -1.80 9.66 11.63
CA ALA A 172 -1.00 8.46 11.43
C ALA A 172 0.36 8.80 10.79
N GLY A 173 1.37 8.01 11.19
CA GLY A 173 2.64 7.88 10.51
C GLY A 173 2.80 6.45 10.00
N PHE A 174 3.48 6.31 8.87
CA PHE A 174 3.74 5.05 8.22
C PHE A 174 5.22 4.95 7.86
N LEU A 175 5.84 3.81 8.19
CA LEU A 175 7.21 3.49 7.78
C LEU A 175 7.26 2.04 7.31
N ALA A 176 7.85 1.80 6.13
CA ALA A 176 7.97 0.47 5.58
C ALA A 176 9.18 0.34 4.65
N GLY A 177 9.50 -0.91 4.30
CA GLY A 177 10.45 -1.25 3.26
C GLY A 177 9.91 -2.36 2.36
N THR A 178 10.40 -2.41 1.11
CA THR A 178 10.12 -3.52 0.21
C THR A 178 11.17 -4.61 0.34
N VAL A 179 10.76 -5.87 0.11
CA VAL A 179 11.70 -6.99 -0.05
C VAL A 179 11.85 -7.24 -1.56
N PRO A 180 13.04 -7.05 -2.15
CA PRO A 180 13.24 -7.06 -3.61
C PRO A 180 13.32 -8.50 -4.19
N ILE A 181 12.21 -9.24 -4.08
CA ILE A 181 12.07 -10.63 -4.58
C ILE A 181 11.06 -10.76 -5.73
N GLY A 182 10.47 -9.65 -6.17
CA GLY A 182 9.49 -9.63 -7.26
C GLY A 182 10.05 -10.16 -8.59
N GLN A 183 9.14 -10.60 -9.46
CA GLN A 183 9.44 -11.13 -10.79
C GLN A 183 9.57 -10.02 -11.83
N GLY A 184 10.13 -10.32 -13.00
CA GLY A 184 10.34 -9.34 -14.09
C GLY A 184 11.54 -8.43 -13.84
N SER A 185 12.61 -8.95 -13.21
CA SER A 185 13.83 -8.19 -12.90
C SER A 185 14.73 -7.95 -14.12
N THR A 186 14.65 -8.78 -15.15
CA THR A 186 15.47 -8.70 -16.38
C THR A 186 14.56 -8.74 -17.59
N GLY A 187 14.90 -7.96 -18.61
CA GLY A 187 14.19 -7.92 -19.90
C GLY A 187 14.53 -9.10 -20.83
N THR A 188 14.79 -10.30 -20.29
CA THR A 188 14.93 -11.50 -21.10
C THR A 188 13.59 -11.91 -21.70
N ALA A 189 13.59 -12.60 -22.84
CA ALA A 189 12.37 -13.08 -23.51
C ALA A 189 11.45 -13.86 -22.54
N MET A 190 12.04 -14.66 -21.64
CA MET A 190 11.31 -15.43 -20.61
C MET A 190 10.60 -14.56 -19.56
N ASN A 191 11.04 -13.30 -19.34
CA ASN A 191 10.50 -12.40 -18.34
C ASN A 191 9.72 -11.21 -18.94
N SER A 192 9.61 -11.13 -20.29
CA SER A 192 8.95 -9.99 -20.96
C SER A 192 7.50 -9.80 -20.53
N GLY A 193 6.73 -10.89 -20.37
CA GLY A 193 5.37 -10.84 -19.86
C GLY A 193 5.29 -10.29 -18.43
N ALA A 194 6.18 -10.71 -17.52
CA ALA A 194 6.23 -10.21 -16.15
C ALA A 194 6.62 -8.73 -16.08
N VAL A 195 7.56 -8.27 -16.96
CA VAL A 195 7.91 -6.85 -17.08
C VAL A 195 6.73 -6.03 -17.58
N GLY A 196 6.01 -6.53 -18.60
CA GLY A 196 4.79 -5.92 -19.13
C GLY A 196 3.68 -5.82 -18.05
N ALA A 197 3.46 -6.92 -17.31
CA ALA A 197 2.51 -6.97 -16.21
C ALA A 197 2.85 -5.95 -15.10
N ASN A 198 4.12 -5.83 -14.70
CA ASN A 198 4.55 -4.82 -13.72
C ASN A 198 4.27 -3.40 -14.21
N SER A 199 4.59 -3.10 -15.47
CA SER A 199 4.38 -1.77 -16.05
C SER A 199 2.90 -1.40 -16.12
N ALA A 200 2.04 -2.31 -16.58
CA ALA A 200 0.60 -2.10 -16.64
C ALA A 200 -0.03 -2.03 -15.24
N GLY A 201 0.49 -2.82 -14.27
CA GLY A 201 0.06 -2.81 -12.89
C GLY A 201 0.29 -1.47 -12.17
N ILE A 202 1.38 -0.76 -12.47
CA ILE A 202 1.63 0.59 -11.95
C ILE A 202 0.44 1.52 -12.27
N LEU A 203 0.02 1.55 -13.54
CA LEU A 203 -1.07 2.41 -13.99
C LEU A 203 -2.43 1.93 -13.48
N ALA A 204 -2.67 0.61 -13.44
CA ALA A 204 -3.88 0.02 -12.86
C ALA A 204 -4.03 0.35 -11.36
N ARG A 205 -2.93 0.64 -10.67
CA ARG A 205 -2.90 1.10 -9.27
C ARG A 205 -2.68 2.61 -9.13
N SER A 206 -2.94 3.39 -10.18
CA SER A 206 -2.82 4.86 -10.14
C SER A 206 -1.43 5.36 -9.72
N GLY A 207 -0.38 4.55 -9.90
CA GLY A 207 0.97 4.85 -9.44
C GLY A 207 1.16 4.87 -7.91
N MET A 208 0.14 4.54 -7.11
CA MET A 208 0.20 4.63 -5.64
C MET A 208 1.09 3.56 -5.01
N ASP A 209 1.28 2.43 -5.68
CA ASP A 209 2.03 1.26 -5.20
C ASP A 209 3.39 1.08 -5.89
N ASN A 210 3.99 2.14 -6.45
CA ASN A 210 5.24 2.10 -7.23
C ASN A 210 6.39 1.37 -6.54
N ALA A 211 6.45 1.40 -5.21
CA ALA A 211 7.44 0.67 -4.42
C ALA A 211 7.40 -0.85 -4.67
N MET A 212 6.20 -1.42 -4.79
CA MET A 212 6.02 -2.86 -5.00
C MET A 212 6.40 -3.30 -6.42
N TYR A 213 6.08 -2.47 -7.42
CA TYR A 213 6.36 -2.75 -8.83
C TYR A 213 7.83 -2.52 -9.21
N ALA A 214 8.57 -1.81 -8.40
CA ALA A 214 9.99 -1.57 -8.61
C ALA A 214 10.83 -2.79 -8.17
N VAL A 215 10.65 -3.93 -8.85
CA VAL A 215 11.15 -5.26 -8.43
C VAL A 215 12.69 -5.34 -8.31
N ASN A 216 13.42 -4.45 -8.93
CA ASN A 216 14.89 -4.36 -8.86
C ASN A 216 15.39 -3.46 -7.71
N TYR A 217 14.48 -2.86 -6.95
CA TYR A 217 14.82 -1.85 -5.96
C TYR A 217 14.39 -2.29 -4.57
N PHE A 218 15.25 -2.03 -3.60
CA PHE A 218 14.84 -1.87 -2.22
C PHE A 218 14.26 -0.47 -2.07
N THR A 219 13.06 -0.36 -1.51
CA THR A 219 12.39 0.93 -1.35
C THR A 219 12.10 1.18 0.12
N VAL A 220 12.55 2.32 0.65
CA VAL A 220 12.10 2.87 1.92
C VAL A 220 10.89 3.75 1.66
N ILE A 221 9.83 3.56 2.45
CA ILE A 221 8.55 4.24 2.32
C ILE A 221 8.25 4.94 3.63
N GLY A 222 8.18 6.27 3.61
CA GLY A 222 7.76 7.08 4.75
C GLY A 222 6.52 7.90 4.39
N GLY A 223 5.53 7.94 5.29
CA GLY A 223 4.30 8.69 5.02
C GLY A 223 3.61 9.17 6.28
N ILE A 224 2.76 10.17 6.10
CA ILE A 224 1.89 10.75 7.12
C ILE A 224 0.47 10.85 6.58
N ALA A 225 -0.50 10.74 7.48
CA ALA A 225 -1.90 10.90 7.15
C ALA A 225 -2.67 11.55 8.29
N ALA A 226 -3.72 12.27 7.96
CA ALA A 226 -4.67 12.82 8.91
C ALA A 226 -6.10 12.57 8.42
N ALA A 227 -7.01 12.30 9.34
CA ALA A 227 -8.43 12.16 9.04
C ALA A 227 -9.28 12.89 10.08
N TYR A 228 -10.28 13.63 9.60
CA TYR A 228 -11.39 14.14 10.41
C TYR A 228 -12.54 13.14 10.32
N VAL A 229 -13.07 12.71 11.47
CA VAL A 229 -14.15 11.70 11.54
C VAL A 229 -15.20 12.17 12.52
N ALA A 230 -16.32 12.65 12.04
CA ALA A 230 -17.44 13.11 12.86
C ALA A 230 -18.76 13.04 12.09
N HIS A 231 -19.87 12.84 12.79
CA HIS A 231 -21.24 12.92 12.24
C HIS A 231 -21.48 12.07 10.98
N GLY A 232 -20.84 10.90 10.90
CA GLY A 232 -20.92 10.05 9.71
C GLY A 232 -20.07 10.49 8.53
N PHE A 233 -19.34 11.61 8.66
CA PHE A 233 -18.43 12.14 7.66
C PHE A 233 -16.98 11.76 7.95
N THR A 234 -16.23 11.45 6.92
CA THR A 234 -14.79 11.21 6.96
C THR A 234 -14.13 12.07 5.88
N ALA A 235 -13.16 12.88 6.27
CA ALA A 235 -12.24 13.54 5.35
C ALA A 235 -10.82 13.13 5.73
N GLN A 236 -10.08 12.54 4.80
CA GLN A 236 -8.71 12.06 5.02
C GLN A 236 -7.78 12.64 3.96
N VAL A 237 -6.57 12.97 4.37
CA VAL A 237 -5.44 13.29 3.49
C VAL A 237 -4.24 12.42 3.84
N GLU A 238 -3.42 12.09 2.84
CA GLU A 238 -2.20 11.29 2.98
C GLU A 238 -1.11 11.86 2.08
N ALA A 239 0.14 11.82 2.55
CA ALA A 239 1.33 12.08 1.75
C ALA A 239 2.42 11.05 2.08
N THR A 240 3.10 10.54 1.05
CA THR A 240 4.15 9.52 1.18
C THR A 240 5.32 9.83 0.26
N VAL A 241 6.52 9.58 0.74
CA VAL A 241 7.76 9.62 -0.06
C VAL A 241 8.33 8.21 -0.12
N LEU A 242 8.78 7.84 -1.31
CA LEU A 242 9.37 6.55 -1.64
C LEU A 242 10.79 6.78 -2.14
N GLN A 243 11.78 6.31 -1.39
CA GLN A 243 13.17 6.32 -1.81
C GLN A 243 13.56 4.93 -2.31
N LEU A 244 13.81 4.83 -3.61
CA LEU A 244 14.13 3.58 -4.30
C LEU A 244 15.63 3.51 -4.54
N THR A 245 16.29 2.45 -4.04
CA THR A 245 17.71 2.17 -4.27
C THR A 245 17.82 0.83 -5.00
N ARG A 246 18.49 0.83 -6.14
CA ARG A 246 18.65 -0.38 -6.95
C ARG A 246 19.56 -1.39 -6.23
N VAL A 247 19.10 -2.63 -6.12
CA VAL A 247 19.82 -3.74 -5.46
C VAL A 247 19.90 -4.98 -6.34
N ARG A 248 19.17 -5.00 -7.46
CA ARG A 248 19.22 -6.09 -8.45
C ARG A 248 19.46 -5.50 -9.83
N THR A 249 20.10 -6.23 -10.72
CA THR A 249 20.51 -5.83 -12.09
C THR A 249 21.51 -4.68 -12.13
N SER A 250 22.19 -4.50 -13.24
CA SER A 250 23.15 -3.41 -13.46
C SER A 250 22.57 -2.25 -14.29
N THR A 251 21.36 -2.43 -14.84
CA THR A 251 20.71 -1.46 -15.74
C THR A 251 19.68 -0.60 -15.03
N GLY A 252 19.50 0.63 -15.48
CA GLY A 252 18.57 1.63 -14.95
C GLY A 252 19.21 2.58 -13.93
N ASP A 253 18.41 3.48 -13.36
CA ASP A 253 18.89 4.46 -12.37
C ASP A 253 19.33 3.75 -11.07
N SER A 254 20.47 4.15 -10.50
CA SER A 254 20.97 3.60 -9.22
C SER A 254 20.04 3.97 -8.05
N SER A 255 19.43 5.15 -8.12
CA SER A 255 18.50 5.66 -7.12
C SER A 255 17.46 6.55 -7.77
N ARG A 256 16.26 6.56 -7.23
CA ARG A 256 15.17 7.44 -7.67
C ARG A 256 14.19 7.68 -6.53
N THR A 257 13.53 8.84 -6.57
CA THR A 257 12.56 9.26 -5.55
C THR A 257 11.20 9.49 -6.18
N ASN A 258 10.18 8.96 -5.55
CA ASN A 258 8.78 9.11 -5.92
C ASN A 258 8.00 9.66 -4.73
N SER A 259 6.89 10.36 -4.99
CA SER A 259 5.93 10.78 -3.97
C SER A 259 4.52 10.39 -4.38
N THR A 260 3.71 10.08 -3.38
CA THR A 260 2.27 9.91 -3.55
C THR A 260 1.52 10.77 -2.56
N ALA A 261 0.37 11.29 -2.95
CA ALA A 261 -0.55 12.00 -2.10
C ALA A 261 -1.98 11.59 -2.44
N GLY A 262 -2.90 11.77 -1.51
CA GLY A 262 -4.29 11.49 -1.77
C GLY A 262 -5.22 12.13 -0.76
N MET A 263 -6.49 12.22 -1.19
CA MET A 263 -7.60 12.68 -0.37
C MET A 263 -8.76 11.70 -0.49
N HIS A 264 -9.37 11.35 0.63
CA HIS A 264 -10.59 10.56 0.67
C HIS A 264 -11.68 11.36 1.40
N LEU A 265 -12.87 11.43 0.79
CA LEU A 265 -14.09 11.92 1.38
C LEU A 265 -15.09 10.78 1.44
N GLY A 266 -15.69 10.55 2.61
CA GLY A 266 -16.66 9.49 2.79
C GLY A 266 -17.81 9.94 3.68
N TYR A 267 -19.02 9.50 3.36
CA TYR A 267 -20.22 9.81 4.12
C TYR A 267 -21.09 8.56 4.30
N PHE A 268 -21.53 8.32 5.53
CA PHE A 268 -22.48 7.25 5.85
C PHE A 268 -23.89 7.70 5.52
N LEU A 269 -24.50 7.09 4.50
CA LEU A 269 -25.90 7.29 4.14
C LEU A 269 -26.81 6.63 5.19
N ILE A 270 -26.43 5.43 5.63
CA ILE A 270 -27.01 4.68 6.75
C ILE A 270 -25.85 3.95 7.47
N PRO A 271 -26.03 3.43 8.69
CA PRO A 271 -24.94 2.77 9.43
C PRO A 271 -24.24 1.61 8.68
N GLN A 272 -24.95 0.97 7.73
CA GLN A 272 -24.46 -0.17 6.95
C GLN A 272 -23.89 0.20 5.57
N LEU A 273 -24.03 1.46 5.13
CA LEU A 273 -23.62 1.89 3.79
C LEU A 273 -23.00 3.27 3.79
N SER A 274 -21.78 3.40 3.31
CA SER A 274 -21.16 4.68 3.00
C SER A 274 -20.92 4.85 1.51
N LEU A 275 -20.91 6.09 1.05
CA LEU A 275 -20.43 6.51 -0.26
C LEU A 275 -19.12 7.25 -0.06
N GLY A 276 -18.13 7.03 -0.94
CA GLY A 276 -16.85 7.71 -0.85
C GLY A 276 -16.30 8.12 -2.22
N GLY A 277 -15.45 9.15 -2.19
CA GLY A 277 -14.62 9.60 -3.29
C GLY A 277 -13.16 9.64 -2.86
N GLU A 278 -12.24 9.26 -3.73
CA GLU A 278 -10.81 9.23 -3.47
C GLU A 278 -10.04 9.84 -4.63
N LEU A 279 -9.38 10.96 -4.41
CA LEU A 279 -8.43 11.58 -5.33
C LEU A 279 -7.03 11.08 -5.01
N ARG A 280 -6.28 10.65 -6.03
CA ARG A 280 -4.93 10.11 -5.91
C ARG A 280 -4.00 10.86 -6.83
N TYR A 281 -2.82 11.17 -6.32
CA TYR A 281 -1.75 11.85 -7.04
C TYR A 281 -0.44 11.10 -6.80
N GLN A 282 0.30 10.87 -7.87
CA GLN A 282 1.65 10.33 -7.83
C GLN A 282 2.57 11.23 -8.66
N ARG A 283 3.83 11.42 -8.19
CA ARG A 283 4.84 12.18 -8.93
C ARG A 283 6.25 11.64 -8.68
N TRP A 284 7.01 11.48 -9.75
CA TRP A 284 8.45 11.29 -9.67
C TRP A 284 9.12 12.62 -9.31
N LEU A 285 9.83 12.65 -8.16
CA LEU A 285 10.61 13.81 -7.71
C LEU A 285 12.00 13.83 -8.35
N SER A 286 12.53 12.65 -8.74
CA SER A 286 13.75 12.52 -9.52
C SER A 286 13.45 12.36 -11.01
N ASP A 287 14.45 12.66 -11.86
CA ASP A 287 14.39 12.38 -13.30
C ASP A 287 14.68 10.91 -13.58
N ALA A 288 13.77 10.03 -13.14
CA ALA A 288 13.84 8.60 -13.38
C ALA A 288 13.85 8.26 -14.88
N ALA A 289 14.44 7.14 -15.27
CA ALA A 289 14.56 6.73 -16.68
C ALA A 289 13.22 6.75 -17.45
N PRO A 290 12.07 6.30 -16.90
CA PRO A 290 10.78 6.43 -17.57
C PRO A 290 10.36 7.89 -17.83
N VAL A 291 10.73 8.84 -16.93
CA VAL A 291 10.43 10.27 -17.08
C VAL A 291 11.35 10.91 -18.11
N LYS A 292 12.64 10.52 -18.15
CA LYS A 292 13.58 10.97 -19.18
C LYS A 292 13.16 10.50 -20.57
N ALA A 293 12.67 9.27 -20.69
CA ALA A 293 12.17 8.71 -21.94
C ALA A 293 10.88 9.39 -22.41
N ASN A 294 9.97 9.70 -21.48
CA ASN A 294 8.74 10.41 -21.77
C ASN A 294 8.32 11.25 -20.54
N PRO A 295 8.43 12.60 -20.61
CA PRO A 295 8.06 13.49 -19.49
C PRO A 295 6.61 13.34 -19.01
N VAL A 296 5.70 12.84 -19.84
CA VAL A 296 4.31 12.54 -19.49
C VAL A 296 4.20 11.50 -18.37
N ASN A 297 5.19 10.63 -18.22
CA ASN A 297 5.25 9.61 -17.16
C ASN A 297 5.66 10.17 -15.78
N ARG A 298 5.84 11.49 -15.64
CA ARG A 298 6.27 12.11 -14.38
C ARG A 298 5.22 12.00 -13.29
N GLU A 299 3.96 12.15 -13.65
CA GLU A 299 2.88 12.18 -12.67
C GLU A 299 1.61 11.48 -13.18
N THR A 300 0.72 11.12 -12.25
CA THR A 300 -0.60 10.60 -12.54
C THR A 300 -1.61 11.12 -11.52
N VAL A 301 -2.80 11.48 -12.00
CA VAL A 301 -3.95 11.87 -11.19
C VAL A 301 -5.12 10.93 -11.49
N THR A 302 -5.77 10.42 -10.45
CA THR A 302 -6.90 9.49 -10.58
C THR A 302 -7.99 9.87 -9.59
N LEU A 303 -9.24 9.80 -10.03
CA LEU A 303 -10.42 9.93 -9.18
C LEU A 303 -11.16 8.60 -9.12
N ALA A 304 -11.45 8.13 -7.91
CA ALA A 304 -12.29 6.98 -7.66
C ALA A 304 -13.55 7.38 -6.90
N ILE A 305 -14.68 6.73 -7.19
CA ILE A 305 -15.95 6.92 -6.46
C ILE A 305 -16.67 5.59 -6.34
N GLY A 306 -17.32 5.35 -5.19
CA GLY A 306 -18.10 4.13 -5.02
C GLY A 306 -18.67 3.93 -3.62
N PRO A 307 -19.57 2.94 -3.46
CA PRO A 307 -20.15 2.53 -2.19
C PRO A 307 -19.26 1.55 -1.43
N ARG A 308 -19.44 1.53 -0.11
CA ARG A 308 -18.87 0.55 0.81
C ARG A 308 -19.93 0.11 1.81
N ALA A 309 -20.11 -1.21 1.93
CA ALA A 309 -20.97 -1.79 2.96
C ALA A 309 -20.19 -2.00 4.28
N HIS A 310 -20.92 -2.03 5.41
CA HIS A 310 -20.35 -2.19 6.74
C HIS A 310 -21.16 -3.22 7.53
N PHE A 311 -20.65 -4.45 7.62
CA PHE A 311 -21.31 -5.56 8.31
C PHE A 311 -20.59 -5.86 9.63
N LYS A 312 -21.32 -5.82 10.73
CA LYS A 312 -20.82 -6.27 12.02
C LYS A 312 -21.10 -7.76 12.17
N LEU A 313 -20.05 -8.57 12.33
CA LEU A 313 -20.08 -10.01 12.48
C LEU A 313 -19.59 -10.37 13.89
N GLY A 314 -20.49 -10.33 14.88
CA GLY A 314 -20.13 -10.44 16.28
C GLY A 314 -19.23 -9.25 16.72
N LYS A 315 -18.00 -9.54 17.15
CA LYS A 315 -16.98 -8.51 17.47
C LYS A 315 -16.21 -7.99 16.24
N ASN A 316 -16.31 -8.68 15.10
CA ASN A 316 -15.56 -8.41 13.90
C ASN A 316 -16.34 -7.50 12.95
N TRP A 317 -15.62 -6.94 11.95
CA TRP A 317 -16.22 -6.11 10.91
C TRP A 317 -15.78 -6.58 9.54
N PHE A 318 -16.73 -6.79 8.64
CA PHE A 318 -16.51 -7.00 7.21
C PHE A 318 -17.02 -5.78 6.45
N ARG A 319 -16.16 -5.13 5.66
CA ARG A 319 -16.47 -3.83 5.05
C ARG A 319 -16.20 -3.83 3.54
N PRO A 320 -16.85 -4.70 2.75
CA PRO A 320 -16.62 -4.77 1.31
C PRO A 320 -16.98 -3.44 0.63
N GLY A 321 -16.18 -3.07 -0.35
CA GLY A 321 -16.41 -1.87 -1.16
C GLY A 321 -16.11 -2.13 -2.61
N ILE A 322 -16.80 -1.42 -3.49
CA ILE A 322 -16.52 -1.37 -4.92
C ILE A 322 -16.42 0.10 -5.34
N SER A 323 -15.46 0.41 -6.19
CA SER A 323 -15.36 1.75 -6.77
C SER A 323 -15.02 1.69 -8.26
N TYR A 324 -15.49 2.69 -8.99
CA TYR A 324 -15.01 3.00 -10.31
C TYR A 324 -13.98 4.13 -10.21
N ALA A 325 -12.85 3.96 -10.90
CA ALA A 325 -11.81 4.96 -10.94
C ALA A 325 -11.40 5.27 -12.39
N ARG A 326 -11.03 6.53 -12.63
CA ARG A 326 -10.60 7.03 -13.93
C ARG A 326 -9.37 7.92 -13.78
N GLY A 327 -8.43 7.81 -14.73
CA GLY A 327 -7.34 8.75 -14.87
C GLY A 327 -7.85 10.11 -15.32
N LEU A 328 -7.31 11.17 -14.73
CA LEU A 328 -7.70 12.57 -15.03
C LEU A 328 -6.65 13.28 -15.90
N ASP A 329 -5.44 12.75 -15.98
CA ASP A 329 -4.32 13.33 -16.73
C ASP A 329 -3.60 12.29 -17.59
N LYS A 330 -2.59 12.73 -18.33
CA LYS A 330 -1.67 11.85 -19.05
C LYS A 330 -0.70 11.19 -18.04
N PRO A 331 -0.28 9.91 -18.23
CA PRO A 331 -0.55 9.04 -19.40
C PRO A 331 -1.89 8.32 -19.38
N LEU A 332 -2.64 8.36 -18.27
CA LEU A 332 -3.86 7.56 -18.07
C LEU A 332 -4.98 7.92 -19.05
N THR A 333 -5.18 9.21 -19.35
CA THR A 333 -6.21 9.66 -20.33
C THR A 333 -5.82 9.27 -21.75
N THR A 334 -4.53 9.29 -22.10
CA THR A 334 -4.06 8.92 -23.44
C THR A 334 -4.31 7.44 -23.73
N ALA A 335 -4.22 6.59 -22.72
CA ALA A 335 -4.47 5.15 -22.81
C ALA A 335 -5.89 4.76 -22.35
N SER A 336 -6.80 5.70 -22.23
CA SER A 336 -8.21 5.46 -21.85
C SER A 336 -8.39 4.59 -20.59
N TYR A 337 -7.50 4.75 -19.58
CA TYR A 337 -7.56 3.91 -18.37
C TYR A 337 -8.85 4.10 -17.58
N ASN A 338 -9.61 3.00 -17.48
CA ASN A 338 -10.80 2.87 -16.66
C ASN A 338 -10.60 1.69 -15.70
N MET A 339 -10.91 1.85 -14.42
CA MET A 339 -10.60 0.87 -13.40
C MET A 339 -11.82 0.57 -12.53
N VAL A 340 -12.05 -0.71 -12.25
CA VAL A 340 -12.99 -1.17 -11.23
C VAL A 340 -12.17 -1.74 -10.07
N GLN A 341 -12.44 -1.28 -8.86
CA GLN A 341 -11.75 -1.74 -7.65
C GLN A 341 -12.73 -2.47 -6.74
N VAL A 342 -12.30 -3.60 -6.21
CA VAL A 342 -13.02 -4.40 -5.21
C VAL A 342 -12.12 -4.51 -3.99
N ASP A 343 -12.62 -4.09 -2.85
CA ASP A 343 -11.88 -4.05 -1.59
C ASP A 343 -12.64 -4.79 -0.49
N LEU A 344 -11.99 -5.77 0.13
CA LEU A 344 -12.58 -6.72 1.08
C LEU A 344 -11.81 -6.70 2.42
N PRO A 345 -11.88 -5.63 3.22
CA PRO A 345 -11.27 -5.59 4.54
C PRO A 345 -12.10 -6.34 5.58
N PHE A 346 -11.43 -7.20 6.34
CA PHE A 346 -11.96 -7.90 7.49
C PHE A 346 -11.15 -7.52 8.74
N ALA A 347 -11.80 -6.84 9.70
CA ALA A 347 -11.20 -6.44 10.97
C ALA A 347 -11.68 -7.33 12.12
N PHE A 348 -10.75 -7.78 13.01
CA PHE A 348 -11.00 -8.75 14.07
C PHE A 348 -10.35 -8.38 15.41
#